data_a7413acab3f51a2eb4eee48b8a1c9214
#
_entry.id   a7413acab3f51a2eb4eee48b8a1c9214
#
_cell.length_a   1.000
_cell.length_b   1.000
_cell.length_c   1.000
_cell.angle_alpha   90.00
_cell.angle_beta   90.00
_cell.angle_gamma   90.00
#
_symmetry.space_group_name_H-M   'P 1'
#
loop_
_entity.id
_entity.type
_entity.pdbx_description
1 polymer ?
#
loop_
_entity_poly.entity_id
_entity_poly.type
_entity_poly.pdbx_seq_one_letter_code
_entity_poly.pdbx_strand_id
1 'polypeptide(L)'
;DGSPSFTIEEVEKTDRGSDIILYIDDDCKEFLEKAKIQELLGKYCKFMSVPVAFGKKTEWKDGKQQETDEDNIINNVEPLWTKAPSTLKDEDYKSFYRTLYPMQDEPLFWIHLNVDYPFNLTGILYFPRIKRNIDLQRNKIQLFCNQVFVTDQVEGIVPEFLTLLHGVIDSPDIPLNVSRSYLQSDANVKKISTYITKKVADRLNSLFKDDRKDFEEKWDDLKLF
;
A
#
# COMPACT_ATOMS: atom_id res chain seq x y z
N ASP A 1 -16.80 -0.32 25.94
CA ASP A 1 -16.95 -1.03 27.20
C ASP A 1 -17.24 -2.53 27.00
N GLY A 2 -17.45 -2.99 25.75
CA GLY A 2 -17.77 -4.39 25.43
C GLY A 2 -19.18 -4.83 25.82
N SER A 3 -20.04 -3.91 26.24
CA SER A 3 -21.46 -4.18 26.51
C SER A 3 -22.18 -4.55 25.20
N PRO A 4 -23.07 -5.55 25.19
CA PRO A 4 -23.91 -5.84 24.04
C PRO A 4 -25.10 -4.86 23.93
N SER A 5 -25.26 -3.97 24.89
CA SER A 5 -26.37 -2.99 24.95
C SER A 5 -25.94 -1.68 24.28
N PHE A 6 -26.89 -1.05 23.59
CA PHE A 6 -26.70 0.27 23.00
C PHE A 6 -27.95 1.11 23.20
N THR A 7 -27.81 2.43 23.18
CA THR A 7 -28.88 3.39 23.25
C THR A 7 -29.03 4.09 21.91
N ILE A 8 -30.26 4.30 21.45
CA ILE A 8 -30.59 5.12 20.27
C ILE A 8 -31.36 6.33 20.75
N GLU A 9 -30.85 7.50 20.37
CA GLU A 9 -31.50 8.79 20.67
C GLU A 9 -31.60 9.61 19.38
N GLU A 10 -32.67 10.34 19.19
CA GLU A 10 -32.82 11.28 18.11
C GLU A 10 -32.08 12.57 18.45
N VAL A 11 -31.22 13.02 17.50
CA VAL A 11 -30.42 14.23 17.65
C VAL A 11 -30.61 15.15 16.46
N GLU A 12 -30.57 16.46 16.69
CA GLU A 12 -30.57 17.45 15.62
C GLU A 12 -29.14 17.64 15.10
N LYS A 13 -28.96 17.47 13.78
CA LYS A 13 -27.70 17.74 13.08
C LYS A 13 -27.97 18.66 11.89
N THR A 14 -27.29 19.81 11.87
CA THR A 14 -27.51 20.87 10.87
C THR A 14 -26.82 20.59 9.53
N ASP A 15 -25.72 19.84 9.56
CA ASP A 15 -24.92 19.46 8.40
C ASP A 15 -25.04 17.97 8.07
N ARG A 16 -24.82 17.63 6.81
CA ARG A 16 -24.81 16.26 6.34
C ARG A 16 -23.53 15.54 6.76
N GLY A 17 -23.68 14.37 7.35
CA GLY A 17 -22.55 13.52 7.73
C GLY A 17 -22.80 12.75 9.02
N SER A 18 -21.80 12.01 9.47
CA SER A 18 -21.79 11.27 10.72
C SER A 18 -20.57 11.67 11.55
N ASP A 19 -20.76 11.83 12.86
CA ASP A 19 -19.69 12.04 13.81
C ASP A 19 -19.45 10.75 14.57
N ILE A 20 -18.20 10.29 14.60
CA ILE A 20 -17.78 9.12 15.38
C ILE A 20 -16.91 9.64 16.51
N ILE A 21 -17.40 9.51 17.74
CA ILE A 21 -16.73 10.00 18.94
C ILE A 21 -16.27 8.82 19.76
N LEU A 22 -14.95 8.72 19.96
CA LEU A 22 -14.32 7.70 20.79
C LEU A 22 -13.85 8.34 22.10
N TYR A 23 -14.34 7.86 23.22
CA TYR A 23 -13.84 8.24 24.54
C TYR A 23 -12.62 7.39 24.86
N ILE A 24 -11.48 8.04 25.03
CA ILE A 24 -10.17 7.39 25.21
C ILE A 24 -9.92 7.16 26.69
N ASP A 25 -9.53 5.95 27.04
CA ASP A 25 -9.12 5.57 28.39
C ASP A 25 -7.75 6.14 28.73
N ASP A 26 -7.45 6.22 30.02
CA ASP A 26 -6.19 6.79 30.54
C ASP A 26 -4.96 6.06 30.00
N ASP A 27 -5.03 4.76 29.79
CA ASP A 27 -3.95 3.93 29.24
C ASP A 27 -3.74 4.14 27.73
N CYS A 28 -4.67 4.82 27.06
CA CYS A 28 -4.67 5.04 25.61
C CYS A 28 -4.52 6.53 25.22
N LYS A 29 -4.06 7.38 26.12
CA LYS A 29 -3.92 8.84 25.88
C LYS A 29 -3.00 9.21 24.72
N GLU A 30 -2.09 8.32 24.32
CA GLU A 30 -1.26 8.54 23.13
C GLU A 30 -2.09 8.83 21.87
N PHE A 31 -3.31 8.27 21.75
CA PHE A 31 -4.21 8.50 20.62
C PHE A 31 -4.89 9.87 20.64
N LEU A 32 -4.67 10.70 21.65
CA LEU A 32 -5.06 12.13 21.66
C LEU A 32 -3.97 13.01 21.03
N GLU A 33 -2.76 12.47 20.84
CA GLU A 33 -1.65 13.22 20.27
C GLU A 33 -1.75 13.33 18.76
N LYS A 34 -1.66 14.56 18.23
CA LYS A 34 -1.76 14.83 16.78
C LYS A 34 -0.77 14.00 15.96
N ALA A 35 0.48 13.86 16.46
CA ALA A 35 1.53 13.11 15.80
C ALA A 35 1.17 11.61 15.67
N LYS A 36 0.58 11.04 16.73
CA LYS A 36 0.15 9.63 16.75
C LYS A 36 -0.98 9.38 15.76
N ILE A 37 -1.97 10.25 15.72
CA ILE A 37 -3.06 10.16 14.74
C ILE A 37 -2.54 10.31 13.32
N GLN A 38 -1.64 11.26 13.08
CA GLN A 38 -1.03 11.45 11.76
C GLN A 38 -0.23 10.22 11.28
N GLU A 39 0.51 9.57 12.17
CA GLU A 39 1.21 8.30 11.91
C GLU A 39 0.21 7.22 11.47
N LEU A 40 -0.86 7.02 12.25
CA LEU A 40 -1.89 6.02 11.96
C LEU A 40 -2.61 6.29 10.64
N LEU A 41 -3.02 7.52 10.39
CA LEU A 41 -3.66 7.92 9.15
C LEU A 41 -2.70 7.72 7.96
N GLY A 42 -1.43 8.07 8.11
CA GLY A 42 -0.40 7.84 7.09
C GLY A 42 -0.16 6.36 6.79
N LYS A 43 -0.33 5.49 7.78
CA LYS A 43 -0.20 4.03 7.61
C LYS A 43 -1.44 3.41 6.94
N TYR A 44 -2.62 3.69 7.47
CA TYR A 44 -3.85 2.98 7.09
C TYR A 44 -4.64 3.66 5.99
N CYS A 45 -4.57 4.99 5.90
CA CYS A 45 -5.42 5.78 5.00
C CYS A 45 -4.68 6.35 3.79
N LYS A 46 -3.36 6.15 3.68
CA LYS A 46 -2.48 6.78 2.66
C LYS A 46 -3.03 6.74 1.24
N PHE A 47 -3.76 5.70 0.88
CA PHE A 47 -4.26 5.47 -0.48
C PHE A 47 -5.78 5.27 -0.54
N MET A 48 -6.51 5.59 0.52
CA MET A 48 -7.97 5.51 0.50
C MET A 48 -8.55 6.30 -0.67
N SER A 49 -9.60 5.76 -1.30
CA SER A 49 -10.28 6.36 -2.45
C SER A 49 -11.12 7.59 -2.13
N VAL A 50 -11.28 7.90 -0.83
CA VAL A 50 -11.99 9.09 -0.33
C VAL A 50 -10.97 10.04 0.27
N PRO A 51 -11.04 11.37 -0.01
CA PRO A 51 -10.15 12.35 0.59
C PRO A 51 -10.27 12.34 2.12
N VAL A 52 -9.13 12.26 2.80
CA VAL A 52 -9.03 12.31 4.27
C VAL A 52 -8.39 13.63 4.65
N ALA A 53 -9.16 14.53 5.28
CA ALA A 53 -8.66 15.79 5.78
C ALA A 53 -8.17 15.62 7.23
N PHE A 54 -6.96 16.10 7.52
CA PHE A 54 -6.42 16.14 8.88
C PHE A 54 -5.69 17.44 9.15
N GLY A 55 -6.35 18.32 9.90
CA GLY A 55 -5.91 19.69 10.15
C GLY A 55 -6.02 20.57 8.92
N LYS A 56 -5.36 21.72 8.98
CA LYS A 56 -5.30 22.71 7.90
C LYS A 56 -3.94 22.69 7.22
N LYS A 57 -3.89 23.12 5.96
CA LYS A 57 -2.62 23.37 5.26
C LYS A 57 -1.86 24.47 5.96
N THR A 58 -0.55 24.39 5.95
CA THR A 58 0.33 25.42 6.51
C THR A 58 1.22 25.99 5.41
N GLU A 59 1.40 27.32 5.43
CA GLU A 59 2.29 28.04 4.53
C GLU A 59 3.32 28.83 5.32
N TRP A 60 4.51 29.03 4.74
CA TRP A 60 5.51 29.91 5.29
C TRP A 60 5.24 31.34 4.86
N LYS A 61 4.89 32.22 5.82
CA LYS A 61 4.74 33.67 5.62
C LYS A 61 5.58 34.40 6.66
N ASP A 62 6.38 35.32 6.23
CA ASP A 62 7.24 36.17 7.10
C ASP A 62 8.13 35.39 8.07
N GLY A 63 8.67 34.25 7.60
CA GLY A 63 9.53 33.36 8.40
C GLY A 63 8.80 32.55 9.50
N LYS A 64 7.47 32.55 9.49
CA LYS A 64 6.63 31.74 10.39
C LYS A 64 5.68 30.85 9.61
N GLN A 65 5.43 29.68 10.17
CA GLN A 65 4.42 28.76 9.66
C GLN A 65 3.03 29.22 10.10
N GLN A 66 2.13 29.46 9.15
CA GLN A 66 0.75 29.92 9.40
C GLN A 66 -0.23 28.92 8.82
N GLU A 67 -1.28 28.59 9.54
CA GLU A 67 -2.38 27.78 9.03
C GLU A 67 -3.22 28.58 8.05
N THR A 68 -3.65 27.92 6.98
CA THR A 68 -4.58 28.47 5.99
C THR A 68 -6.00 28.00 6.29
N ASP A 69 -6.99 28.53 5.56
CA ASP A 69 -8.38 28.04 5.66
C ASP A 69 -8.62 26.71 4.94
N GLU A 70 -7.65 26.25 4.13
CA GLU A 70 -7.78 25.02 3.33
C GLU A 70 -7.51 23.77 4.17
N ASP A 71 -8.33 22.73 3.94
CA ASP A 71 -8.13 21.43 4.56
C ASP A 71 -6.85 20.76 4.05
N ASN A 72 -6.11 20.17 4.96
CA ASN A 72 -4.93 19.37 4.63
C ASN A 72 -5.36 17.94 4.28
N ILE A 73 -5.48 17.64 2.99
CA ILE A 73 -5.76 16.27 2.51
C ILE A 73 -4.46 15.47 2.56
N ILE A 74 -4.46 14.39 3.34
CA ILE A 74 -3.25 13.62 3.69
C ILE A 74 -3.04 12.37 2.84
N ASN A 75 -4.02 11.96 2.06
CA ASN A 75 -3.98 10.75 1.27
C ASN A 75 -3.99 11.02 -0.24
N ASN A 76 -3.54 10.02 -1.00
CA ASN A 76 -3.62 10.01 -2.45
C ASN A 76 -4.79 9.11 -2.88
N VAL A 77 -5.86 9.70 -3.37
CA VAL A 77 -7.10 9.00 -3.76
C VAL A 77 -6.99 8.21 -5.07
N GLU A 78 -5.98 8.53 -5.90
CA GLU A 78 -5.71 7.86 -7.17
C GLU A 78 -4.28 7.32 -7.22
N PRO A 79 -3.95 6.28 -6.45
CA PRO A 79 -2.62 5.73 -6.44
C PRO A 79 -2.24 5.11 -7.80
N LEU A 80 -0.94 4.99 -8.06
CA LEU A 80 -0.42 4.64 -9.38
C LEU A 80 -0.96 3.30 -9.90
N TRP A 81 -1.17 2.31 -9.04
CA TRP A 81 -1.61 0.98 -9.44
C TRP A 81 -3.07 0.91 -9.92
N THR A 82 -3.88 1.95 -9.68
CA THR A 82 -5.26 2.03 -10.19
C THR A 82 -5.34 2.55 -11.62
N LYS A 83 -4.24 3.11 -12.13
CA LYS A 83 -4.16 3.68 -13.48
C LYS A 83 -3.85 2.61 -14.51
N ALA A 84 -4.32 2.79 -15.74
CA ALA A 84 -4.00 1.87 -16.84
C ALA A 84 -2.49 1.91 -17.15
N PRO A 85 -1.79 0.76 -17.25
CA PRO A 85 -0.35 0.74 -17.52
C PRO A 85 0.06 1.49 -18.79
N SER A 86 -0.81 1.51 -19.81
CA SER A 86 -0.56 2.21 -21.08
C SER A 86 -0.50 3.73 -20.98
N THR A 87 -0.97 4.30 -19.86
CA THR A 87 -0.94 5.75 -19.59
C THR A 87 0.28 6.18 -18.80
N LEU A 88 1.07 5.24 -18.30
CA LEU A 88 2.17 5.48 -17.38
C LEU A 88 3.53 5.40 -18.08
N LYS A 89 4.46 6.19 -17.60
CA LYS A 89 5.87 6.20 -18.03
C LYS A 89 6.76 5.60 -16.94
N ASP A 90 7.95 5.21 -17.31
CA ASP A 90 8.96 4.65 -16.39
C ASP A 90 9.21 5.56 -15.17
N GLU A 91 9.24 6.88 -15.39
CA GLU A 91 9.45 7.83 -14.29
C GLU A 91 8.31 7.86 -13.28
N ASP A 92 7.07 7.57 -13.70
CA ASP A 92 5.91 7.48 -12.79
C ASP A 92 6.12 6.31 -11.83
N TYR A 93 6.57 5.15 -12.34
CA TYR A 93 6.87 3.97 -11.52
C TYR A 93 8.03 4.20 -10.56
N LYS A 94 9.12 4.84 -11.02
CA LYS A 94 10.26 5.17 -10.18
C LYS A 94 9.90 6.19 -9.09
N SER A 95 9.13 7.21 -9.45
CA SER A 95 8.64 8.22 -8.50
C SER A 95 7.74 7.58 -7.43
N PHE A 96 6.85 6.67 -7.84
CA PHE A 96 6.01 5.94 -6.91
C PHE A 96 6.83 5.02 -6.00
N TYR A 97 7.85 4.34 -6.52
CA TYR A 97 8.77 3.53 -5.71
C TYR A 97 9.49 4.37 -4.65
N ARG A 98 10.02 5.56 -5.01
CA ARG A 98 10.63 6.50 -4.07
C ARG A 98 9.66 6.98 -2.99
N THR A 99 8.36 7.11 -3.32
CA THR A 99 7.32 7.47 -2.35
C THR A 99 7.04 6.36 -1.35
N LEU A 100 7.13 5.09 -1.78
CA LEU A 100 6.95 3.93 -0.90
C LEU A 100 8.20 3.64 -0.08
N TYR A 101 9.38 3.79 -0.67
CA TYR A 101 10.68 3.38 -0.12
C TYR A 101 11.74 4.47 -0.29
N PRO A 102 11.62 5.61 0.44
CA PRO A 102 12.47 6.79 0.23
C PRO A 102 13.96 6.56 0.51
N MET A 103 14.30 5.51 1.26
CA MET A 103 15.67 5.17 1.63
C MET A 103 16.27 4.04 0.78
N GLN A 104 15.56 3.59 -0.25
CA GLN A 104 16.03 2.53 -1.15
C GLN A 104 16.57 3.10 -2.46
N ASP A 105 17.53 2.38 -3.06
CA ASP A 105 17.98 2.67 -4.43
C ASP A 105 16.85 2.41 -5.43
N GLU A 106 16.96 2.94 -6.64
CA GLU A 106 15.97 2.69 -7.70
C GLU A 106 15.85 1.19 -8.00
N PRO A 107 14.62 0.70 -8.28
CA PRO A 107 14.40 -0.69 -8.60
C PRO A 107 15.04 -1.06 -9.94
N LEU A 108 15.35 -2.34 -10.13
CA LEU A 108 15.87 -2.87 -11.38
C LEU A 108 14.82 -2.78 -12.50
N PHE A 109 13.60 -3.16 -12.20
CA PHE A 109 12.40 -3.09 -13.03
C PHE A 109 11.16 -3.37 -12.18
N TRP A 110 9.99 -3.38 -12.82
CA TRP A 110 8.71 -3.59 -12.16
C TRP A 110 7.74 -4.41 -13.03
N ILE A 111 6.70 -4.89 -12.37
CA ILE A 111 5.56 -5.56 -12.99
C ILE A 111 4.31 -4.85 -12.51
N HIS A 112 3.53 -4.30 -13.45
CA HIS A 112 2.20 -3.75 -13.15
C HIS A 112 1.16 -4.87 -13.28
N LEU A 113 0.49 -5.18 -12.20
CA LEU A 113 -0.60 -6.15 -12.14
C LEU A 113 -1.91 -5.41 -12.40
N ASN A 114 -2.70 -5.92 -13.35
CA ASN A 114 -4.03 -5.39 -13.65
C ASN A 114 -4.87 -6.51 -14.24
N VAL A 115 -5.72 -7.12 -13.42
CA VAL A 115 -6.57 -8.27 -13.74
C VAL A 115 -7.94 -8.04 -13.14
N ASP A 116 -8.97 -8.29 -13.92
CA ASP A 116 -10.38 -8.18 -13.55
C ASP A 116 -11.12 -9.54 -13.61
N TYR A 117 -10.52 -10.53 -14.26
CA TYR A 117 -11.07 -11.88 -14.36
C TYR A 117 -9.96 -12.94 -14.39
N PRO A 118 -10.07 -14.07 -13.69
CA PRO A 118 -11.19 -14.57 -12.86
C PRO A 118 -11.20 -14.04 -11.42
N PHE A 119 -10.39 -13.06 -11.09
CA PHE A 119 -10.31 -12.35 -9.81
C PHE A 119 -9.86 -10.92 -10.07
N ASN A 120 -10.20 -10.01 -9.16
CA ASN A 120 -9.73 -8.65 -9.22
C ASN A 120 -8.38 -8.53 -8.50
N LEU A 121 -7.35 -8.11 -9.24
CA LEU A 121 -6.02 -7.90 -8.71
C LEU A 121 -5.36 -6.73 -9.43
N THR A 122 -5.04 -5.71 -8.68
CA THR A 122 -4.20 -4.61 -9.15
C THR A 122 -2.96 -4.50 -8.27
N GLY A 123 -1.93 -3.80 -8.75
CA GLY A 123 -0.73 -3.63 -7.96
C GLY A 123 0.51 -3.36 -8.80
N ILE A 124 1.60 -3.07 -8.12
CA ILE A 124 2.91 -2.92 -8.75
C ILE A 124 3.92 -3.66 -7.90
N LEU A 125 4.59 -4.63 -8.49
CA LEU A 125 5.70 -5.35 -7.86
C LEU A 125 7.01 -4.84 -8.43
N TYR A 126 7.96 -4.53 -7.57
CA TYR A 126 9.28 -4.02 -7.92
C TYR A 126 10.35 -5.04 -7.56
N PHE A 127 11.34 -5.17 -8.43
CA PHE A 127 12.58 -5.89 -8.16
C PHE A 127 13.59 -4.91 -7.59
N PRO A 128 13.86 -4.94 -6.28
CA PRO A 128 14.83 -4.04 -5.66
C PRO A 128 16.26 -4.42 -6.00
N ARG A 129 17.20 -3.47 -5.91
CA ARG A 129 18.62 -3.77 -5.84
C ARG A 129 18.97 -4.31 -4.46
N ILE A 130 19.59 -5.49 -4.42
CA ILE A 130 19.91 -6.18 -3.17
C ILE A 130 21.40 -5.94 -2.86
N LYS A 131 21.69 -5.13 -1.84
CA LYS A 131 23.06 -4.89 -1.37
C LYS A 131 23.50 -6.06 -0.49
N ARG A 132 24.67 -6.65 -0.77
CA ARG A 132 25.22 -7.83 -0.08
C ARG A 132 25.43 -7.70 1.44
N ASN A 133 25.42 -6.48 1.98
CA ASN A 133 25.74 -6.19 3.38
C ASN A 133 24.55 -5.64 4.21
N ILE A 134 23.34 -5.68 3.68
CA ILE A 134 22.16 -5.23 4.41
C ILE A 134 21.30 -6.46 4.70
N ASP A 135 20.80 -6.57 5.92
CA ASP A 135 19.80 -7.57 6.28
C ASP A 135 18.72 -7.60 5.20
N LEU A 136 18.53 -8.77 4.57
CA LEU A 136 17.50 -8.98 3.58
C LEU A 136 16.15 -8.69 4.23
N GLN A 137 15.69 -7.46 4.06
CA GLN A 137 14.38 -7.06 4.60
C GLN A 137 13.30 -7.71 3.74
N ARG A 138 12.80 -8.82 4.25
CA ARG A 138 11.59 -9.47 3.73
C ARG A 138 10.36 -8.63 4.08
N ASN A 139 9.24 -8.94 3.44
CA ASN A 139 7.93 -8.37 3.76
C ASN A 139 7.83 -6.84 3.51
N LYS A 140 8.25 -6.41 2.32
CA LYS A 140 8.04 -5.03 1.87
C LYS A 140 6.91 -4.89 0.84
N ILE A 141 6.14 -5.95 0.61
CA ILE A 141 4.92 -5.87 -0.18
C ILE A 141 3.79 -5.49 0.76
N GLN A 142 3.09 -4.42 0.42
CA GLN A 142 1.93 -3.94 1.17
C GLN A 142 0.66 -4.46 0.51
N LEU A 143 -0.19 -5.11 1.30
CA LEU A 143 -1.50 -5.58 0.85
C LEU A 143 -2.57 -4.54 1.15
N PHE A 144 -3.38 -4.27 0.15
CA PHE A 144 -4.56 -3.43 0.23
C PHE A 144 -5.82 -4.22 -0.16
N CYS A 145 -6.95 -3.76 0.31
CA CYS A 145 -8.28 -4.19 -0.13
C CYS A 145 -9.11 -2.94 -0.42
N ASN A 146 -9.41 -2.69 -1.69
CA ASN A 146 -10.06 -1.45 -2.14
C ASN A 146 -9.31 -0.20 -1.62
N GLN A 147 -8.00 -0.14 -1.82
CA GLN A 147 -7.11 0.94 -1.41
C GLN A 147 -6.98 1.18 0.11
N VAL A 148 -7.58 0.30 0.93
CA VAL A 148 -7.41 0.32 2.38
C VAL A 148 -6.30 -0.64 2.77
N PHE A 149 -5.29 -0.15 3.51
CA PHE A 149 -4.18 -0.98 3.97
C PHE A 149 -4.66 -2.13 4.87
N VAL A 150 -4.15 -3.33 4.61
CA VAL A 150 -4.46 -4.54 5.37
C VAL A 150 -3.25 -4.98 6.18
N THR A 151 -2.16 -5.34 5.50
CA THR A 151 -0.94 -5.87 6.13
C THR A 151 0.26 -5.76 5.19
N ASP A 152 1.44 -5.83 5.74
CA ASP A 152 2.70 -6.02 5.03
C ASP A 152 3.22 -7.48 5.11
N GLN A 153 2.50 -8.35 5.81
CA GLN A 153 2.78 -9.78 5.89
C GLN A 153 1.92 -10.52 4.85
N VAL A 154 2.50 -10.75 3.67
CA VAL A 154 1.81 -11.33 2.51
C VAL A 154 2.07 -12.83 2.34
N GLU A 155 2.40 -13.51 3.44
CA GLU A 155 2.60 -14.97 3.46
C GLU A 155 1.37 -15.70 2.92
N GLY A 156 1.59 -16.66 2.03
CA GLY A 156 0.52 -17.41 1.36
C GLY A 156 -0.07 -16.72 0.11
N ILE A 157 0.05 -15.40 -0.03
CA ILE A 157 -0.34 -14.67 -1.25
C ILE A 157 0.83 -14.61 -2.22
N VAL A 158 2.01 -14.27 -1.71
CA VAL A 158 3.24 -14.24 -2.48
C VAL A 158 4.10 -15.44 -2.06
N PRO A 159 4.57 -16.26 -3.02
CA PRO A 159 5.48 -17.37 -2.70
C PRO A 159 6.71 -16.89 -1.92
N GLU A 160 7.25 -17.76 -1.06
CA GLU A 160 8.38 -17.42 -0.18
C GLU A 160 9.60 -16.90 -0.96
N PHE A 161 9.90 -17.45 -2.12
CA PHE A 161 11.02 -17.02 -2.95
C PHE A 161 10.83 -15.64 -3.58
N LEU A 162 9.60 -15.09 -3.59
CA LEU A 162 9.28 -13.74 -4.04
C LEU A 162 9.11 -12.73 -2.90
N THR A 163 9.34 -13.12 -1.65
CA THR A 163 9.17 -12.21 -0.48
C THR A 163 10.18 -11.06 -0.43
N LEU A 164 11.23 -11.12 -1.26
CA LEU A 164 12.19 -10.04 -1.43
C LEU A 164 11.70 -8.94 -2.38
N LEU A 165 10.60 -9.15 -3.10
CA LEU A 165 9.97 -8.11 -3.90
C LEU A 165 9.43 -7.00 -3.01
N HIS A 166 9.45 -5.81 -3.55
CA HIS A 166 8.80 -4.64 -2.97
C HIS A 166 7.51 -4.31 -3.72
N GLY A 167 6.63 -3.50 -3.14
CA GLY A 167 5.50 -2.97 -3.88
C GLY A 167 4.17 -3.02 -3.16
N VAL A 168 3.13 -3.04 -3.94
CA VAL A 168 1.74 -3.04 -3.49
C VAL A 168 0.93 -4.08 -4.25
N ILE A 169 0.02 -4.72 -3.54
CA ILE A 169 -1.01 -5.61 -4.08
C ILE A 169 -2.34 -5.12 -3.53
N ASP A 170 -3.32 -4.94 -4.40
CA ASP A 170 -4.68 -4.56 -4.02
C ASP A 170 -5.68 -5.54 -4.64
N SER A 171 -6.45 -6.20 -3.80
CA SER A 171 -7.45 -7.18 -4.25
C SER A 171 -8.62 -7.25 -3.26
N PRO A 172 -9.85 -7.03 -3.73
CA PRO A 172 -11.05 -7.25 -2.93
C PRO A 172 -11.39 -8.74 -2.75
N ASP A 173 -10.80 -9.62 -3.59
CA ASP A 173 -11.11 -11.06 -3.62
C ASP A 173 -10.26 -11.87 -2.64
N ILE A 174 -9.36 -11.22 -1.90
CA ILE A 174 -8.61 -11.84 -0.82
C ILE A 174 -9.49 -11.84 0.44
N PRO A 175 -9.88 -13.02 0.95
CA PRO A 175 -10.75 -13.09 2.11
C PRO A 175 -10.02 -12.61 3.36
N LEU A 176 -10.59 -11.61 4.00
CA LEU A 176 -10.12 -11.02 5.25
C LEU A 176 -11.07 -11.39 6.37
N ASN A 177 -10.56 -11.50 7.59
CA ASN A 177 -11.44 -11.55 8.76
C ASN A 177 -12.09 -10.17 9.01
N VAL A 178 -13.05 -10.10 9.95
CA VAL A 178 -13.79 -8.87 10.26
C VAL A 178 -12.85 -7.73 10.66
N SER A 179 -11.77 -8.03 11.37
CA SER A 179 -10.76 -7.06 11.80
C SER A 179 -9.74 -6.72 10.72
N ARG A 180 -9.76 -7.40 9.56
CA ARG A 180 -8.78 -7.29 8.48
C ARG A 180 -7.33 -7.62 8.89
N SER A 181 -7.16 -8.26 10.04
CA SER A 181 -5.83 -8.53 10.63
C SER A 181 -5.26 -9.89 10.25
N TYR A 182 -6.02 -10.73 9.58
CA TYR A 182 -5.61 -12.10 9.23
C TYR A 182 -6.09 -12.50 7.85
N LEU A 183 -5.19 -13.11 7.08
CA LEU A 183 -5.48 -13.68 5.76
C LEU A 183 -6.00 -15.11 5.92
N GLN A 184 -7.15 -15.40 5.35
CA GLN A 184 -7.67 -16.76 5.32
C GLN A 184 -7.09 -17.51 4.10
N SER A 185 -6.63 -18.73 4.34
CA SER A 185 -6.20 -19.60 3.24
C SER A 185 -7.42 -20.02 2.41
N ASP A 186 -7.47 -19.56 1.15
CA ASP A 186 -8.59 -19.81 0.25
C ASP A 186 -8.06 -20.22 -1.15
N ALA A 187 -8.96 -20.81 -1.93
CA ALA A 187 -8.72 -21.16 -3.32
C ALA A 187 -8.35 -19.93 -4.18
N ASN A 188 -8.90 -18.77 -3.90
CA ASN A 188 -8.60 -17.53 -4.60
C ASN A 188 -7.17 -17.04 -4.30
N VAL A 189 -6.72 -17.13 -3.05
CA VAL A 189 -5.34 -16.80 -2.67
C VAL A 189 -4.34 -17.65 -3.46
N LYS A 190 -4.60 -18.95 -3.62
CA LYS A 190 -3.75 -19.85 -4.45
C LYS A 190 -3.73 -19.45 -5.92
N LYS A 191 -4.87 -19.06 -6.48
CA LYS A 191 -4.95 -18.57 -7.88
C LYS A 191 -4.15 -17.28 -8.06
N ILE A 192 -4.28 -16.34 -7.14
CA ILE A 192 -3.53 -15.07 -7.13
C ILE A 192 -2.02 -15.35 -7.04
N SER A 193 -1.60 -16.20 -6.12
CA SER A 193 -0.19 -16.61 -5.96
C SER A 193 0.37 -17.23 -7.23
N THR A 194 -0.36 -18.15 -7.86
CA THR A 194 0.03 -18.77 -9.13
C THR A 194 0.13 -17.75 -10.25
N TYR A 195 -0.80 -16.81 -10.32
CA TYR A 195 -0.79 -15.74 -11.31
C TYR A 195 0.42 -14.82 -11.15
N ILE A 196 0.71 -14.38 -9.92
CA ILE A 196 1.88 -13.54 -9.60
C ILE A 196 3.16 -14.27 -10.04
N THR A 197 3.31 -15.55 -9.67
CA THR A 197 4.46 -16.38 -10.05
C THR A 197 4.64 -16.41 -11.56
N LYS A 198 3.55 -16.67 -12.31
CA LYS A 198 3.58 -16.69 -13.76
C LYS A 198 4.00 -15.33 -14.35
N LYS A 199 3.44 -14.23 -13.86
CA LYS A 199 3.80 -12.88 -14.33
C LYS A 199 5.26 -12.54 -14.08
N VAL A 200 5.79 -12.95 -12.92
CA VAL A 200 7.22 -12.80 -12.61
C VAL A 200 8.08 -13.60 -13.59
N ALA A 201 7.75 -14.87 -13.81
CA ALA A 201 8.47 -15.73 -14.76
C ALA A 201 8.40 -15.19 -16.19
N ASP A 202 7.22 -14.74 -16.65
CA ASP A 202 7.03 -14.16 -17.98
C ASP A 202 7.90 -12.89 -18.14
N ARG A 203 7.95 -12.02 -17.12
CA ARG A 203 8.76 -10.80 -17.15
C ARG A 203 10.27 -11.10 -17.22
N LEU A 204 10.74 -12.03 -16.41
CA LEU A 204 12.14 -12.47 -16.44
C LEU A 204 12.52 -13.08 -17.80
N ASN A 205 11.63 -13.89 -18.38
CA ASN A 205 11.83 -14.45 -19.72
C ASN A 205 11.87 -13.37 -20.80
N SER A 206 10.99 -12.35 -20.73
CA SER A 206 11.04 -11.22 -21.66
C SER A 206 12.37 -10.47 -21.56
N LEU A 207 12.81 -10.10 -20.35
CA LEU A 207 14.09 -9.43 -20.15
C LEU A 207 15.26 -10.24 -20.72
N PHE A 208 15.28 -11.56 -20.48
CA PHE A 208 16.31 -12.45 -21.00
C PHE A 208 16.34 -12.49 -22.53
N LYS A 209 15.18 -12.44 -23.19
CA LYS A 209 15.06 -12.53 -24.65
C LYS A 209 15.31 -11.20 -25.34
N ASP A 210 14.79 -10.11 -24.75
CA ASP A 210 14.75 -8.79 -25.38
C ASP A 210 16.08 -8.03 -25.19
N ASP A 211 16.72 -8.18 -24.02
CA ASP A 211 18.02 -7.59 -23.71
C ASP A 211 18.81 -8.50 -22.76
N ARG A 212 19.44 -9.50 -23.36
CA ARG A 212 20.24 -10.49 -22.63
C ARG A 212 21.42 -9.85 -21.89
N LYS A 213 22.03 -8.81 -22.46
CA LYS A 213 23.16 -8.14 -21.84
C LYS A 213 22.73 -7.43 -20.56
N ASP A 214 21.63 -6.67 -20.61
CA ASP A 214 21.07 -6.01 -19.42
C ASP A 214 20.64 -7.02 -18.36
N PHE A 215 20.08 -8.16 -18.78
CA PHE A 215 19.74 -9.25 -17.87
C PHE A 215 20.96 -9.83 -17.15
N GLU A 216 22.07 -10.08 -17.91
CA GLU A 216 23.32 -10.61 -17.36
C GLU A 216 23.99 -9.61 -16.41
N GLU A 217 23.95 -8.30 -16.71
CA GLU A 217 24.44 -7.24 -15.84
C GLU A 217 23.67 -7.16 -14.49
N LYS A 218 22.37 -7.49 -14.50
CA LYS A 218 21.50 -7.52 -13.32
C LYS A 218 21.47 -8.89 -12.60
N TRP A 219 22.17 -9.89 -13.13
CA TRP A 219 22.08 -11.28 -12.66
C TRP A 219 22.41 -11.44 -11.17
N ASP A 220 23.39 -10.71 -10.65
CA ASP A 220 23.76 -10.82 -9.23
C ASP A 220 22.65 -10.42 -8.26
N ASP A 221 21.79 -9.50 -8.67
CA ASP A 221 20.61 -9.12 -7.92
C ASP A 221 19.42 -10.08 -8.19
N LEU A 222 19.28 -10.54 -9.45
CA LEU A 222 18.15 -11.36 -9.88
C LEU A 222 18.20 -12.82 -9.41
N LYS A 223 19.39 -13.39 -9.27
CA LYS A 223 19.58 -14.81 -8.86
C LYS A 223 19.07 -15.13 -7.47
N LEU A 224 18.66 -14.13 -6.69
CA LEU A 224 18.10 -14.28 -5.35
C LEU A 224 16.58 -14.48 -5.36
N PHE A 225 15.93 -14.24 -6.50
CA PHE A 225 14.53 -14.48 -6.77
C PHE A 225 14.36 -15.79 -7.55
#